data_ad96514ec48356980234d37d4cf50829
#
_entry.id   ad96514ec48356980234d37d4cf50829
#
_cell.length_a   1.000
_cell.length_b   1.000
_cell.length_c   1.000
_cell.angle_alpha   90.00
_cell.angle_beta   90.00
_cell.angle_gamma   90.00
#
_symmetry.space_group_name_H-M   'P 1'
#
loop_
_entity.id
_entity.type
_entity.pdbx_description
1 polymer ?
#
loop_
_entity_poly.entity_id
_entity_poly.type
_entity_poly.pdbx_seq_one_letter_code
_entity_poly.pdbx_strand_id
1 'polypeptide(L)'
;MRRVRQLPKPLYAKHGKRAVLLLHAYSGSPNDVRMLARFLEKADYTVYAPLFKGHGTMEPYDILQEKAESWWADTKKAIHFLQSEQFSDIAVLGLSMGGIFAVRALEEESVIGGGFFCSPLSPVKTNVPENFEKYVRQVLKTAGKSEKEINEKAVAYRSLAEQQLMDIQDQAAIVESRLSDIQQPIFLAQAGKDEMIDPNGVFETARKLSRQRVTLQWYPESGHVITVGT
;
A
#
# COMPACT_ATOMS: atom_id res chain seq x y z
N MET A 1 -13.48 -20.16 -24.90
CA MET A 1 -14.10 -19.66 -23.65
C MET A 1 -13.29 -18.49 -23.13
N ARG A 2 -13.85 -17.27 -23.07
CA ARG A 2 -13.20 -16.14 -22.37
C ARG A 2 -13.17 -16.49 -20.89
N ARG A 3 -11.97 -16.60 -20.28
CA ARG A 3 -11.84 -16.73 -18.82
C ARG A 3 -12.50 -15.50 -18.19
N VAL A 4 -13.56 -15.69 -17.43
CA VAL A 4 -14.15 -14.63 -16.60
C VAL A 4 -13.05 -14.23 -15.61
N ARG A 5 -12.55 -13.01 -15.75
CA ARG A 5 -11.48 -12.49 -14.85
C ARG A 5 -12.12 -12.26 -13.50
N GLN A 6 -11.66 -12.99 -12.48
CA GLN A 6 -12.10 -12.74 -11.12
C GLN A 6 -11.54 -11.40 -10.64
N LEU A 7 -12.41 -10.54 -10.13
CA LEU A 7 -12.00 -9.29 -9.47
C LEU A 7 -11.18 -9.61 -8.21
N PRO A 8 -10.23 -8.76 -7.84
CA PRO A 8 -9.49 -8.88 -6.60
C PRO A 8 -10.43 -8.95 -5.40
N LYS A 9 -10.05 -9.74 -4.41
CA LYS A 9 -10.77 -9.89 -3.14
C LYS A 9 -9.81 -9.75 -1.99
N PRO A 10 -10.27 -9.35 -0.80
CA PRO A 10 -9.46 -9.45 0.40
C PRO A 10 -8.89 -10.86 0.56
N LEU A 11 -7.69 -10.97 1.09
CA LEU A 11 -7.07 -12.23 1.44
C LEU A 11 -7.05 -12.36 2.96
N TYR A 12 -7.58 -13.45 3.49
CA TYR A 12 -7.48 -13.81 4.89
C TYR A 12 -7.08 -15.28 5.01
N ALA A 13 -5.96 -15.54 5.66
CA ALA A 13 -5.44 -16.87 5.89
C ALA A 13 -5.08 -17.02 7.37
N LYS A 14 -5.89 -17.80 8.10
CA LYS A 14 -5.71 -18.01 9.55
C LYS A 14 -4.81 -19.22 9.77
N HIS A 15 -3.65 -18.98 10.41
CA HIS A 15 -2.65 -19.98 10.76
C HIS A 15 -2.21 -19.79 12.21
N GLY A 16 -0.96 -19.35 12.45
CA GLY A 16 -0.39 -19.19 13.77
C GLY A 16 -1.03 -18.10 14.63
N LYS A 17 -0.50 -17.92 15.82
CA LYS A 17 -1.03 -17.00 16.85
C LYS A 17 -0.68 -15.54 16.63
N ARG A 18 0.28 -15.23 15.73
CA ARG A 18 0.69 -13.86 15.37
C ARG A 18 0.08 -13.47 14.03
N ALA A 19 -0.41 -12.26 13.93
CA ALA A 19 -1.05 -11.77 12.72
C ALA A 19 -0.21 -10.71 12.01
N VAL A 20 -0.23 -10.72 10.68
CA VAL A 20 0.36 -9.68 9.83
C VAL A 20 -0.73 -9.10 8.94
N LEU A 21 -0.97 -7.80 9.08
CA LEU A 21 -1.81 -7.02 8.18
C LEU A 21 -0.95 -6.49 7.04
N LEU A 22 -1.35 -6.77 5.79
CA LEU A 22 -0.64 -6.35 4.58
C LEU A 22 -1.50 -5.37 3.78
N LEU A 23 -1.03 -4.15 3.59
CA LEU A 23 -1.73 -3.08 2.91
C LEU A 23 -1.16 -2.88 1.50
N HIS A 24 -2.03 -2.85 0.50
CA HIS A 24 -1.64 -2.71 -0.91
C HIS A 24 -1.40 -1.26 -1.35
N ALA A 25 -0.84 -1.07 -2.54
CA ALA A 25 -0.53 0.23 -3.12
C ALA A 25 -1.75 0.96 -3.69
N TYR A 26 -1.58 2.26 -4.01
CA TYR A 26 -2.50 3.05 -4.82
C TYR A 26 -2.69 2.41 -6.20
N SER A 27 -3.92 2.36 -6.71
CA SER A 27 -4.31 1.61 -7.92
C SER A 27 -3.97 0.11 -7.90
N GLY A 28 -3.61 -0.43 -6.73
CA GLY A 28 -3.27 -1.82 -6.51
C GLY A 28 -4.43 -2.68 -5.99
N SER A 29 -4.07 -3.81 -5.40
CA SER A 29 -5.01 -4.73 -4.75
C SER A 29 -4.24 -5.70 -3.84
N PRO A 30 -4.91 -6.57 -3.06
CA PRO A 30 -4.23 -7.62 -2.28
C PRO A 30 -3.31 -8.54 -3.10
N ASN A 31 -3.41 -8.51 -4.44
CA ASN A 31 -2.47 -9.23 -5.30
C ASN A 31 -1.05 -8.71 -5.21
N ASP A 32 -0.86 -7.42 -4.92
CA ASP A 32 0.46 -6.79 -4.79
C ASP A 32 1.29 -7.42 -3.67
N VAL A 33 0.62 -7.88 -2.63
CA VAL A 33 1.25 -8.48 -1.43
C VAL A 33 1.00 -9.99 -1.32
N ARG A 34 0.42 -10.62 -2.35
CA ARG A 34 0.02 -12.03 -2.29
C ARG A 34 1.21 -13.00 -2.12
N MET A 35 2.34 -12.71 -2.76
CA MET A 35 3.51 -13.59 -2.64
C MET A 35 4.08 -13.54 -1.22
N LEU A 36 4.19 -12.33 -0.67
CA LEU A 36 4.59 -12.12 0.72
C LEU A 36 3.59 -12.78 1.69
N ALA A 37 2.28 -12.65 1.45
CA ALA A 37 1.26 -13.29 2.25
C ALA A 37 1.46 -14.81 2.32
N ARG A 38 1.67 -15.47 1.17
CA ARG A 38 1.93 -16.91 1.12
C ARG A 38 3.22 -17.32 1.80
N PHE A 39 4.26 -16.48 1.75
CA PHE A 39 5.50 -16.73 2.48
C PHE A 39 5.26 -16.70 3.99
N LEU A 40 4.52 -15.69 4.48
CA LEU A 40 4.18 -15.55 5.90
C LEU A 40 3.25 -16.67 6.39
N GLU A 41 2.28 -17.10 5.57
CA GLU A 41 1.44 -18.28 5.86
C GLU A 41 2.31 -19.53 6.11
N LYS A 42 3.29 -19.79 5.24
CA LYS A 42 4.23 -20.91 5.38
C LYS A 42 5.11 -20.80 6.63
N ALA A 43 5.33 -19.58 7.11
CA ALA A 43 6.07 -19.29 8.34
C ALA A 43 5.16 -19.25 9.59
N ASP A 44 3.94 -19.79 9.49
CA ASP A 44 2.96 -19.92 10.57
C ASP A 44 2.48 -18.55 11.11
N TYR A 45 2.29 -17.57 10.23
CA TYR A 45 1.59 -16.33 10.55
C TYR A 45 0.17 -16.35 9.99
N THR A 46 -0.77 -15.81 10.76
CA THR A 46 -2.06 -15.38 10.21
C THR A 46 -1.85 -14.13 9.38
N VAL A 47 -2.40 -14.10 8.16
CA VAL A 47 -2.24 -12.96 7.26
C VAL A 47 -3.60 -12.42 6.84
N TYR A 48 -3.75 -11.09 6.93
CA TYR A 48 -4.89 -10.40 6.36
C TYR A 48 -4.42 -9.30 5.42
N ALA A 49 -4.95 -9.28 4.21
CA ALA A 49 -4.76 -8.21 3.23
C ALA A 49 -6.14 -7.71 2.79
N PRO A 50 -6.63 -6.58 3.32
CA PRO A 50 -7.90 -5.99 2.93
C PRO A 50 -7.82 -5.44 1.51
N LEU A 51 -8.96 -5.26 0.89
CA LEU A 51 -9.11 -4.48 -0.34
C LEU A 51 -9.62 -3.11 0.04
N PHE A 52 -8.85 -2.08 -0.24
CA PHE A 52 -9.23 -0.69 0.04
C PHE A 52 -10.44 -0.28 -0.79
N LYS A 53 -11.28 0.55 -0.20
CA LYS A 53 -12.48 1.11 -0.84
C LYS A 53 -12.13 1.75 -2.19
N GLY A 54 -12.99 1.57 -3.18
CA GLY A 54 -12.80 2.03 -4.56
C GLY A 54 -11.86 1.17 -5.41
N HIS A 55 -11.06 0.27 -4.80
CA HIS A 55 -10.11 -0.58 -5.53
C HIS A 55 -10.72 -1.90 -6.02
N GLY A 56 -10.05 -2.51 -6.99
CA GLY A 56 -10.39 -3.84 -7.48
C GLY A 56 -11.65 -3.91 -8.34
N THR A 57 -12.19 -2.80 -8.77
CA THR A 57 -13.35 -2.69 -9.68
C THR A 57 -12.91 -2.64 -11.14
N MET A 58 -13.88 -2.67 -12.07
CA MET A 58 -13.63 -2.47 -13.51
C MET A 58 -13.78 -1.01 -13.91
N GLU A 59 -14.01 -0.10 -12.96
CA GLU A 59 -14.11 1.34 -13.18
C GLU A 59 -13.05 2.08 -12.32
N PRO A 60 -11.95 2.54 -12.93
CA PRO A 60 -10.89 3.23 -12.19
C PRO A 60 -11.34 4.51 -11.47
N TYR A 61 -12.46 5.10 -11.90
CA TYR A 61 -13.03 6.27 -11.27
C TYR A 61 -13.45 6.04 -9.82
N ASP A 62 -13.76 4.79 -9.46
CA ASP A 62 -14.15 4.43 -8.10
C ASP A 62 -13.06 4.76 -7.07
N ILE A 63 -11.78 4.62 -7.45
CA ILE A 63 -10.64 5.03 -6.61
C ILE A 63 -10.65 6.54 -6.41
N LEU A 64 -10.90 7.29 -7.47
CA LEU A 64 -10.85 8.76 -7.46
C LEU A 64 -12.01 9.41 -6.66
N GLN A 65 -13.04 8.66 -6.35
CA GLN A 65 -14.15 9.11 -5.49
C GLN A 65 -13.81 9.02 -4.00
N GLU A 66 -12.73 8.31 -3.66
CA GLU A 66 -12.34 8.11 -2.26
C GLU A 66 -11.35 9.19 -1.79
N LYS A 67 -11.23 9.30 -0.48
CA LYS A 67 -10.22 10.15 0.19
C LYS A 67 -9.22 9.25 0.91
N ALA A 68 -8.03 9.76 1.16
CA ALA A 68 -7.02 9.04 1.92
C ALA A 68 -7.53 8.60 3.30
N GLU A 69 -8.38 9.40 3.95
CA GLU A 69 -9.01 9.05 5.22
C GLU A 69 -9.97 7.85 5.12
N SER A 70 -10.59 7.59 3.95
CA SER A 70 -11.37 6.35 3.72
C SER A 70 -10.48 5.10 3.83
N TRP A 71 -9.26 5.15 3.30
CA TRP A 71 -8.30 4.04 3.34
C TRP A 71 -7.66 3.89 4.72
N TRP A 72 -7.48 4.99 5.44
CA TRP A 72 -7.14 4.93 6.86
C TRP A 72 -8.25 4.25 7.68
N ALA A 73 -9.50 4.61 7.44
CA ALA A 73 -10.64 3.95 8.09
C ALA A 73 -10.70 2.43 7.77
N ASP A 74 -10.38 2.03 6.52
CA ASP A 74 -10.29 0.62 6.13
C ASP A 74 -9.13 -0.09 6.84
N THR A 75 -7.99 0.59 7.02
CA THR A 75 -6.84 0.09 7.80
C THR A 75 -7.23 -0.18 9.25
N LYS A 76 -7.89 0.79 9.91
CA LYS A 76 -8.39 0.62 11.29
C LYS A 76 -9.38 -0.55 11.39
N LYS A 77 -10.33 -0.63 10.48
CA LYS A 77 -11.27 -1.76 10.44
C LYS A 77 -10.56 -3.10 10.32
N ALA A 78 -9.48 -3.17 9.52
CA ALA A 78 -8.70 -4.39 9.36
C ALA A 78 -7.94 -4.77 10.63
N ILE A 79 -7.38 -3.81 11.36
CA ILE A 79 -6.74 -4.03 12.66
C ILE A 79 -7.79 -4.52 13.67
N HIS A 80 -8.91 -3.82 13.79
CA HIS A 80 -9.99 -4.19 14.73
C HIS A 80 -10.60 -5.56 14.39
N PHE A 81 -10.68 -5.93 13.11
CA PHE A 81 -11.07 -7.28 12.70
C PHE A 81 -10.09 -8.33 13.28
N LEU A 82 -8.78 -8.14 13.13
CA LEU A 82 -7.80 -9.08 13.69
C LEU A 82 -7.88 -9.13 15.23
N GLN A 83 -8.09 -8.00 15.89
CA GLN A 83 -8.29 -7.95 17.36
C GLN A 83 -9.55 -8.71 17.77
N SER A 84 -10.65 -8.59 17.00
CA SER A 84 -11.89 -9.35 17.24
C SER A 84 -11.72 -10.86 17.04
N GLU A 85 -10.77 -11.27 16.19
CA GLU A 85 -10.33 -12.66 15.99
C GLU A 85 -9.35 -13.13 17.08
N GLN A 86 -9.18 -12.34 18.16
CA GLN A 86 -8.34 -12.60 19.34
C GLN A 86 -6.82 -12.56 19.07
N PHE A 87 -6.37 -11.83 18.04
CA PHE A 87 -4.96 -11.55 17.85
C PHE A 87 -4.54 -10.31 18.65
N SER A 88 -3.57 -10.48 19.56
CA SER A 88 -2.88 -9.39 20.28
C SER A 88 -1.59 -8.96 19.60
N ASP A 89 -0.90 -9.93 18.98
CA ASP A 89 0.38 -9.72 18.31
C ASP A 89 0.14 -9.44 16.83
N ILE A 90 -0.14 -8.17 16.50
CA ILE A 90 -0.43 -7.72 15.14
C ILE A 90 0.72 -6.84 14.66
N ALA A 91 1.35 -7.21 13.53
CA ALA A 91 2.26 -6.35 12.78
C ALA A 91 1.56 -5.81 11.53
N VAL A 92 1.85 -4.55 11.14
CA VAL A 92 1.25 -3.91 9.97
C VAL A 92 2.34 -3.53 8.98
N LEU A 93 2.27 -4.07 7.76
CA LEU A 93 3.20 -3.76 6.68
C LEU A 93 2.44 -3.26 5.46
N GLY A 94 2.99 -2.32 4.72
CA GLY A 94 2.33 -1.79 3.55
C GLY A 94 3.25 -1.46 2.39
N LEU A 95 2.74 -1.58 1.18
CA LEU A 95 3.43 -1.21 -0.05
C LEU A 95 3.00 0.20 -0.47
N SER A 96 3.97 1.09 -0.75
CA SER A 96 3.72 2.42 -1.30
C SER A 96 2.71 3.20 -0.43
N MET A 97 1.56 3.63 -0.97
CA MET A 97 0.47 4.26 -0.19
C MET A 97 0.09 3.44 1.06
N GLY A 98 0.01 2.12 0.92
CA GLY A 98 -0.27 1.23 2.06
C GLY A 98 0.77 1.34 3.18
N GLY A 99 2.02 1.69 2.84
CA GLY A 99 3.08 1.92 3.83
C GLY A 99 2.86 3.18 4.66
N ILE A 100 2.27 4.23 4.10
CA ILE A 100 1.89 5.44 4.86
C ILE A 100 0.91 5.05 5.97
N PHE A 101 -0.14 4.27 5.65
CA PHE A 101 -1.13 3.83 6.63
C PHE A 101 -0.58 2.77 7.59
N ALA A 102 0.39 1.95 7.15
CA ALA A 102 1.07 1.00 8.04
C ALA A 102 1.88 1.73 9.11
N VAL A 103 2.59 2.81 8.75
CA VAL A 103 3.34 3.62 9.73
C VAL A 103 2.38 4.43 10.60
N ARG A 104 1.29 4.99 10.03
CA ARG A 104 0.24 5.65 10.82
C ARG A 104 -0.36 4.70 11.88
N ALA A 105 -0.48 3.41 11.56
CA ALA A 105 -0.95 2.41 12.53
C ALA A 105 0.03 2.22 13.71
N LEU A 106 1.35 2.37 13.50
CA LEU A 106 2.32 2.36 14.60
C LEU A 106 2.17 3.56 15.53
N GLU A 107 1.64 4.67 15.04
CA GLU A 107 1.45 5.90 15.81
C GLU A 107 0.12 5.93 16.57
N GLU A 108 -0.93 5.34 16.00
CA GLU A 108 -2.31 5.55 16.47
C GLU A 108 -3.01 4.28 16.97
N GLU A 109 -2.46 3.07 16.70
CA GLU A 109 -3.13 1.79 16.99
C GLU A 109 -2.26 0.87 17.88
N SER A 110 -2.91 -0.06 18.58
CA SER A 110 -2.22 -1.06 19.39
C SER A 110 -1.69 -2.19 18.50
N VAL A 111 -0.47 -1.99 17.96
CA VAL A 111 0.24 -2.97 17.13
C VAL A 111 1.67 -3.15 17.64
N ILE A 112 2.26 -4.34 17.44
CA ILE A 112 3.57 -4.70 18.02
C ILE A 112 4.76 -4.31 17.15
N GLY A 113 4.54 -3.90 15.92
CA GLY A 113 5.56 -3.53 14.95
C GLY A 113 4.97 -3.36 13.57
N GLY A 114 5.78 -2.91 12.63
CA GLY A 114 5.31 -2.70 11.26
C GLY A 114 6.38 -2.13 10.35
N GLY A 115 5.94 -1.49 9.28
CA GLY A 115 6.83 -0.84 8.35
C GLY A 115 6.32 -0.82 6.92
N PHE A 116 7.23 -0.62 5.97
CA PHE A 116 6.80 -0.44 4.58
C PHE A 116 7.76 -1.01 3.55
N PHE A 117 7.22 -1.14 2.34
CA PHE A 117 7.91 -1.43 1.09
C PHE A 117 7.73 -0.23 0.15
N CYS A 118 8.82 0.41 -0.27
CA CYS A 118 8.82 1.51 -1.27
C CYS A 118 7.76 2.58 -1.00
N SER A 119 7.73 3.15 0.21
CA SER A 119 6.72 4.13 0.61
C SER A 119 7.32 5.53 0.81
N PRO A 120 6.73 6.58 0.18
CA PRO A 120 7.15 7.95 0.40
C PRO A 120 6.46 8.49 1.66
N LEU A 121 7.17 8.52 2.79
CA LEU A 121 6.64 9.14 4.02
C LEU A 121 6.81 10.66 4.07
N SER A 122 7.54 11.24 3.11
CA SER A 122 7.64 12.68 2.94
C SER A 122 6.90 13.12 1.69
N PRO A 123 6.28 14.30 1.66
CA PRO A 123 5.71 14.85 0.44
C PRO A 123 6.79 15.04 -0.63
N VAL A 124 6.74 14.24 -1.69
CA VAL A 124 7.71 14.25 -2.79
C VAL A 124 6.97 14.17 -4.13
N LYS A 125 7.60 14.70 -5.17
CA LYS A 125 7.12 14.47 -6.53
C LYS A 125 7.24 12.98 -6.85
N THR A 126 6.17 12.41 -7.40
CA THR A 126 6.10 11.00 -7.77
C THR A 126 5.64 10.84 -9.22
N ASN A 127 5.89 9.67 -9.81
CA ASN A 127 5.37 9.30 -11.12
C ASN A 127 4.03 8.52 -11.00
N VAL A 128 3.34 8.64 -9.87
CA VAL A 128 2.06 7.95 -9.62
C VAL A 128 0.98 8.38 -10.61
N PRO A 129 0.80 9.68 -10.98
CA PRO A 129 -0.23 10.08 -11.94
C PRO A 129 -0.04 9.41 -13.31
N GLU A 130 1.18 9.35 -13.82
CA GLU A 130 1.53 8.71 -15.08
C GLU A 130 1.24 7.19 -15.04
N ASN A 131 1.52 6.56 -13.92
CA ASN A 131 1.25 5.14 -13.74
C ASN A 131 -0.23 4.87 -13.52
N PHE A 132 -0.96 5.78 -12.87
CA PHE A 132 -2.42 5.71 -12.77
C PHE A 132 -3.08 5.81 -14.15
N GLU A 133 -2.58 6.67 -15.03
CA GLU A 133 -3.05 6.74 -16.42
C GLU A 133 -2.87 5.39 -17.15
N LYS A 134 -1.72 4.74 -16.99
CA LYS A 134 -1.48 3.39 -17.55
C LYS A 134 -2.45 2.36 -16.97
N TYR A 135 -2.69 2.40 -15.68
CA TYR A 135 -3.66 1.55 -14.99
C TYR A 135 -5.07 1.76 -15.56
N VAL A 136 -5.53 3.01 -15.71
CA VAL A 136 -6.82 3.35 -16.32
C VAL A 136 -6.96 2.73 -17.71
N ARG A 137 -5.97 2.93 -18.57
CA ARG A 137 -5.93 2.35 -19.92
C ARG A 137 -6.08 0.83 -19.90
N GLN A 138 -5.34 0.16 -19.02
CA GLN A 138 -5.36 -1.29 -18.90
C GLN A 138 -6.72 -1.81 -18.41
N VAL A 139 -7.32 -1.17 -17.41
CA VAL A 139 -8.63 -1.56 -16.86
C VAL A 139 -9.73 -1.36 -17.88
N LEU A 140 -9.81 -0.18 -18.51
CA LEU A 140 -10.85 0.14 -19.48
C LEU A 140 -10.73 -0.72 -20.75
N LYS A 141 -9.51 -1.01 -21.21
CA LYS A 141 -9.29 -1.97 -22.30
C LYS A 141 -9.79 -3.37 -21.93
N THR A 142 -9.54 -3.80 -20.70
CA THR A 142 -10.04 -5.08 -20.19
C THR A 142 -11.56 -5.10 -20.09
N ALA A 143 -12.19 -3.95 -19.75
CA ALA A 143 -13.63 -3.75 -19.70
C ALA A 143 -14.28 -3.68 -21.10
N GLY A 144 -13.47 -3.70 -22.18
CA GLY A 144 -13.96 -3.68 -23.56
C GLY A 144 -14.38 -2.29 -24.06
N LYS A 145 -13.86 -1.23 -23.44
CA LYS A 145 -14.13 0.15 -23.86
C LYS A 145 -13.46 0.48 -25.19
N SER A 146 -13.99 1.44 -25.93
CA SER A 146 -13.41 1.93 -27.19
C SER A 146 -12.10 2.70 -26.93
N GLU A 147 -11.18 2.69 -27.90
CA GLU A 147 -9.93 3.45 -27.83
C GLU A 147 -10.17 4.95 -27.61
N LYS A 148 -11.23 5.53 -28.20
CA LYS A 148 -11.62 6.91 -27.97
C LYS A 148 -11.98 7.17 -26.52
N GLU A 149 -12.86 6.34 -25.92
CA GLU A 149 -13.27 6.45 -24.53
C GLU A 149 -12.07 6.24 -23.56
N ILE A 150 -11.19 5.29 -23.89
CA ILE A 150 -9.98 5.03 -23.10
C ILE A 150 -9.07 6.27 -23.09
N ASN A 151 -8.82 6.88 -24.24
CA ASN A 151 -7.96 8.05 -24.34
C ASN A 151 -8.54 9.26 -23.59
N GLU A 152 -9.82 9.54 -23.75
CA GLU A 152 -10.51 10.64 -23.05
C GLU A 152 -10.47 10.46 -21.53
N LYS A 153 -10.85 9.28 -21.05
CA LYS A 153 -10.86 8.98 -19.59
C LYS A 153 -9.47 8.93 -18.99
N ALA A 154 -8.49 8.36 -19.68
CA ALA A 154 -7.15 8.22 -19.15
C ALA A 154 -6.51 9.58 -18.83
N VAL A 155 -6.66 10.55 -19.74
CA VAL A 155 -6.15 11.92 -19.52
C VAL A 155 -6.92 12.62 -18.40
N ALA A 156 -8.27 12.54 -18.42
CA ALA A 156 -9.10 13.16 -17.40
C ALA A 156 -8.82 12.58 -16.00
N TYR A 157 -8.70 11.26 -15.88
CA TYR A 157 -8.47 10.59 -14.60
C TYR A 157 -7.05 10.81 -14.05
N ARG A 158 -6.06 11.01 -14.94
CA ARG A 158 -4.73 11.43 -14.50
C ARG A 158 -4.78 12.76 -13.73
N SER A 159 -5.46 13.77 -14.26
CA SER A 159 -5.58 15.08 -13.58
C SER A 159 -6.31 14.97 -12.23
N LEU A 160 -7.32 14.10 -12.13
CA LEU A 160 -7.99 13.83 -10.85
C LEU A 160 -7.08 13.08 -9.88
N ALA A 161 -6.27 12.14 -10.36
CA ALA A 161 -5.28 11.45 -9.55
C ALA A 161 -4.20 12.41 -9.01
N GLU A 162 -3.78 13.40 -9.78
CA GLU A 162 -2.85 14.46 -9.32
C GLU A 162 -3.46 15.22 -8.11
N GLN A 163 -4.75 15.53 -8.15
CA GLN A 163 -5.44 16.18 -7.03
C GLN A 163 -5.58 15.25 -5.81
N GLN A 164 -5.94 13.98 -6.04
CA GLN A 164 -6.07 13.01 -4.95
C GLN A 164 -4.73 12.70 -4.28
N LEU A 165 -3.63 12.74 -5.03
CA LEU A 165 -2.29 12.56 -4.47
C LEU A 165 -1.90 13.65 -3.48
N MET A 166 -2.44 14.86 -3.59
CA MET A 166 -2.22 15.90 -2.56
C MET A 166 -2.78 15.45 -1.21
N ASP A 167 -3.99 14.87 -1.19
CA ASP A 167 -4.60 14.33 0.03
C ASP A 167 -3.75 13.17 0.63
N ILE A 168 -3.18 12.31 -0.22
CA ILE A 168 -2.25 11.24 0.24
C ILE A 168 -0.95 11.84 0.78
N GLN A 169 -0.41 12.88 0.15
CA GLN A 169 0.80 13.56 0.61
C GLN A 169 0.58 14.29 1.94
N ASP A 170 -0.61 14.82 2.18
CA ASP A 170 -0.99 15.40 3.48
C ASP A 170 -0.96 14.32 4.58
N GLN A 171 -1.44 13.11 4.28
CA GLN A 171 -1.32 11.97 5.20
C GLN A 171 0.15 11.61 5.46
N ALA A 172 0.97 11.56 4.41
CA ALA A 172 2.41 11.29 4.55
C ALA A 172 3.10 12.34 5.43
N ALA A 173 2.76 13.63 5.27
CA ALA A 173 3.30 14.71 6.08
C ALA A 173 2.91 14.60 7.57
N ILE A 174 1.67 14.21 7.86
CA ILE A 174 1.20 13.96 9.23
C ILE A 174 2.04 12.84 9.86
N VAL A 175 2.17 11.70 9.17
CA VAL A 175 2.97 10.55 9.63
C VAL A 175 4.45 10.95 9.79
N GLU A 176 5.01 11.66 8.82
CA GLU A 176 6.40 12.11 8.89
C GLU A 176 6.68 12.94 10.16
N SER A 177 5.76 13.81 10.54
CA SER A 177 5.91 14.69 11.70
C SER A 177 5.94 13.94 13.04
N ARG A 178 5.49 12.69 13.08
CA ARG A 178 5.36 11.84 14.29
C ARG A 178 6.32 10.64 14.30
N LEU A 179 7.17 10.48 13.29
CA LEU A 179 8.10 9.32 13.21
C LEU A 179 8.95 9.15 14.46
N SER A 180 9.32 10.25 15.14
CA SER A 180 10.09 10.20 16.39
C SER A 180 9.32 9.60 17.58
N ASP A 181 8.01 9.54 17.51
CA ASP A 181 7.14 9.08 18.58
C ASP A 181 6.89 7.57 18.54
N ILE A 182 7.20 6.93 17.42
CA ILE A 182 7.09 5.48 17.23
C ILE A 182 8.05 4.77 18.20
N GLN A 183 7.55 3.79 18.95
CA GLN A 183 8.32 2.99 19.92
C GLN A 183 8.54 1.55 19.44
N GLN A 184 7.73 1.07 18.54
CA GLN A 184 7.73 -0.30 18.03
C GLN A 184 8.90 -0.53 17.05
N PRO A 185 9.37 -1.78 16.90
CA PRO A 185 10.28 -2.16 15.82
C PRO A 185 9.69 -1.83 14.44
N ILE A 186 10.49 -1.24 13.57
CA ILE A 186 10.07 -0.86 12.23
C ILE A 186 10.97 -1.46 11.16
N PHE A 187 10.35 -1.99 10.10
CA PHE A 187 11.00 -2.55 8.94
C PHE A 187 10.79 -1.65 7.71
N LEU A 188 11.88 -1.28 7.06
CA LEU A 188 11.90 -0.47 5.86
C LEU A 188 12.52 -1.28 4.73
N ALA A 189 11.85 -1.39 3.60
CA ALA A 189 12.39 -2.02 2.40
C ALA A 189 12.26 -1.08 1.20
N GLN A 190 13.34 -0.90 0.46
CA GLN A 190 13.37 0.02 -0.68
C GLN A 190 14.02 -0.62 -1.90
N ALA A 191 13.38 -0.42 -3.05
CA ALA A 191 13.88 -0.79 -4.37
C ALA A 191 14.86 0.27 -4.88
N GLY A 192 16.03 -0.16 -5.37
CA GLY A 192 17.03 0.75 -5.92
C GLY A 192 16.67 1.28 -7.31
N LYS A 193 15.88 0.53 -8.09
CA LYS A 193 15.36 0.94 -9.41
C LYS A 193 13.89 1.36 -9.34
N ASP A 194 13.50 2.00 -8.23
CA ASP A 194 12.14 2.48 -8.04
C ASP A 194 11.81 3.56 -9.07
N GLU A 195 10.84 3.28 -9.95
CA GLU A 195 10.41 4.17 -11.02
C GLU A 195 9.26 5.10 -10.61
N MET A 196 8.73 4.93 -9.40
CA MET A 196 7.56 5.67 -8.90
C MET A 196 7.94 6.81 -7.96
N ILE A 197 8.93 6.59 -7.08
CA ILE A 197 9.37 7.52 -6.05
C ILE A 197 10.90 7.60 -6.03
N ASP A 198 11.44 8.66 -5.42
CA ASP A 198 12.89 8.73 -5.15
C ASP A 198 13.27 7.68 -4.11
N PRO A 199 14.09 6.67 -4.47
CA PRO A 199 14.49 5.63 -3.54
C PRO A 199 15.34 6.13 -2.37
N ASN A 200 16.00 7.28 -2.50
CA ASN A 200 16.84 7.84 -1.43
C ASN A 200 16.04 8.37 -0.24
N GLY A 201 14.75 8.65 -0.43
CA GLY A 201 13.86 9.11 0.65
C GLY A 201 13.77 8.15 1.85
N VAL A 202 14.04 6.86 1.64
CA VAL A 202 14.06 5.87 2.74
C VAL A 202 15.15 6.16 3.78
N PHE A 203 16.28 6.71 3.37
CA PHE A 203 17.38 7.04 4.28
C PHE A 203 17.04 8.26 5.16
N GLU A 204 16.28 9.22 4.63
CA GLU A 204 15.76 10.35 5.42
C GLU A 204 14.76 9.86 6.47
N THR A 205 13.85 8.96 6.07
CA THR A 205 12.92 8.31 6.99
C THR A 205 13.66 7.55 8.09
N ALA A 206 14.66 6.75 7.73
CA ALA A 206 15.45 5.99 8.69
C ALA A 206 16.17 6.89 9.71
N ARG A 207 16.66 8.07 9.27
CA ARG A 207 17.29 9.05 10.19
C ARG A 207 16.31 9.64 11.20
N LYS A 208 15.05 9.88 10.81
CA LYS A 208 14.00 10.38 11.71
C LYS A 208 13.56 9.33 12.74
N LEU A 209 13.74 8.06 12.44
CA LEU A 209 13.46 6.90 13.29
C LEU A 209 14.65 6.50 14.18
N SER A 210 15.58 7.39 14.48
CA SER A 210 16.89 7.10 15.09
C SER A 210 16.87 6.45 16.48
N ARG A 211 15.74 6.48 17.19
CA ARG A 211 15.59 5.93 18.56
C ARG A 211 15.01 4.51 18.59
N GLN A 212 14.58 3.96 17.44
CA GLN A 212 13.87 2.69 17.34
C GLN A 212 14.78 1.58 16.80
N ARG A 213 14.33 0.33 16.93
CA ARG A 213 14.93 -0.79 16.20
C ARG A 213 14.47 -0.71 14.74
N VAL A 214 15.28 -0.04 13.92
CA VAL A 214 15.06 0.09 12.48
C VAL A 214 15.83 -1.01 11.77
N THR A 215 15.14 -1.78 10.93
CA THR A 215 15.75 -2.68 9.95
C THR A 215 15.48 -2.12 8.56
N LEU A 216 16.54 -1.71 7.86
CA LEU A 216 16.45 -1.23 6.48
C LEU A 216 17.06 -2.27 5.54
N GLN A 217 16.27 -2.67 4.53
CA GLN A 217 16.68 -3.55 3.44
C GLN A 217 16.66 -2.80 2.11
N TRP A 218 17.79 -2.84 1.41
CA TRP A 218 17.94 -2.25 0.08
C TRP A 218 18.01 -3.33 -0.99
N TYR A 219 17.15 -3.23 -2.00
CA TYR A 219 17.08 -4.14 -3.13
C TYR A 219 17.51 -3.41 -4.41
N PRO A 220 18.81 -3.43 -4.77
CA PRO A 220 19.37 -2.54 -5.78
C PRO A 220 18.82 -2.78 -7.20
N GLU A 221 18.38 -4.00 -7.50
CA GLU A 221 17.91 -4.38 -8.84
C GLU A 221 16.38 -4.40 -8.98
N SER A 222 15.65 -4.22 -7.87
CA SER A 222 14.18 -4.28 -7.87
C SER A 222 13.55 -2.94 -8.26
N GLY A 223 12.37 -3.01 -8.90
CA GLY A 223 11.46 -1.89 -9.13
C GLY A 223 10.48 -1.69 -7.97
N HIS A 224 9.56 -0.72 -8.10
CA HIS A 224 8.67 -0.26 -7.04
C HIS A 224 7.89 -1.37 -6.32
N VAL A 225 7.31 -2.33 -7.04
CA VAL A 225 6.48 -3.39 -6.44
C VAL A 225 7.34 -4.58 -6.03
N ILE A 226 8.27 -4.37 -5.09
CA ILE A 226 9.22 -5.40 -4.64
C ILE A 226 8.58 -6.63 -4.00
N THR A 227 7.32 -6.55 -3.61
CA THR A 227 6.56 -7.65 -3.00
C THR A 227 6.11 -8.73 -4.00
N VAL A 228 6.24 -8.48 -5.31
CA VAL A 228 5.94 -9.42 -6.40
C VAL A 228 7.10 -9.54 -7.41
N GLY A 229 8.15 -8.72 -7.27
CA GLY A 229 9.35 -8.78 -8.12
C GLY A 229 10.25 -9.95 -7.76
N THR A 230 11.05 -10.38 -8.73
CA THR A 230 12.16 -11.34 -8.55
C THR A 230 13.46 -10.57 -8.50
#